data_55d3394ea67b50fea1bc6d313cd1d9b8
#
_entry.id   55d3394ea67b50fea1bc6d313cd1d9b8
#
_cell.length_a   1.000
_cell.length_b   1.000
_cell.length_c   1.000
_cell.angle_alpha   90.00
_cell.angle_beta   90.00
_cell.angle_gamma   90.00
#
_symmetry.space_group_name_H-M   'P 1'
#
loop_
_entity.id
_entity.type
_entity.pdbx_description
1 polymer ?
#
loop_
_entity_poly.entity_id
_entity_poly.type
_entity_poly.pdbx_seq_one_letter_code
_entity_poly.pdbx_strand_id
1 'polypeptide(L)'
;IMGKIIGIDLGTTNSCVSVMEGNEPVVIPNSEGKRTTPSVIGFIDNGERKIGDPAKRQAITNPTKTVFSIKRFMGETYDRLANEISRVPYKVVRGDNNTPRVDIDGRLYTPQEISAMILQKMKKTAEEYLGTSVSEAVITVPAYFNDAQRQATKEAGEIAGLTVKRIVNEPTAAALAYGLDKSNKDMKIVVFDCGG
;
A
#
# COMPACT_ATOMS: atom_id res chain seq x y z
N ILE A 1 23.37 -3.29 13.58
CA ILE A 1 23.09 -2.64 12.27
C ILE A 1 21.64 -2.23 12.30
N MET A 2 21.39 -0.94 12.41
CA MET A 2 20.01 -0.43 12.29
C MET A 2 19.53 -0.66 10.86
N GLY A 3 18.41 -1.39 10.71
CA GLY A 3 17.78 -1.59 9.43
C GLY A 3 17.32 -0.25 8.84
N LYS A 4 17.29 -0.15 7.53
CA LYS A 4 16.80 1.06 6.86
C LYS A 4 15.29 1.17 7.00
N ILE A 5 14.81 2.39 7.19
CA ILE A 5 13.38 2.71 7.18
C ILE A 5 13.01 3.05 5.75
N ILE A 6 11.97 2.42 5.24
CA ILE A 6 11.44 2.71 3.91
C ILE A 6 10.22 3.63 4.00
N GLY A 7 10.05 4.44 2.98
CA GLY A 7 8.83 5.24 2.81
C GLY A 7 7.95 4.57 1.77
N ILE A 8 6.67 4.38 2.09
CA ILE A 8 5.70 3.79 1.17
C ILE A 8 4.58 4.79 0.91
N ASP A 9 4.35 5.08 -0.35
CA ASP A 9 3.14 5.75 -0.80
C ASP A 9 2.16 4.69 -1.28
N LEU A 10 1.17 4.39 -0.46
CA LEU A 10 0.10 3.45 -0.80
C LEU A 10 -1.01 4.24 -1.49
N GLY A 11 -0.91 4.38 -2.80
CA GLY A 11 -1.87 5.13 -3.60
C GLY A 11 -3.10 4.32 -3.97
N THR A 12 -4.17 5.00 -4.34
CA THR A 12 -5.41 4.36 -4.81
C THR A 12 -5.16 3.58 -6.11
N THR A 13 -4.42 4.17 -7.03
CA THR A 13 -4.14 3.62 -8.35
C THR A 13 -2.75 2.98 -8.43
N ASN A 14 -1.74 3.66 -7.90
CA ASN A 14 -0.36 3.23 -7.93
C ASN A 14 0.30 3.42 -6.57
N SER A 15 1.24 2.55 -6.27
CA SER A 15 2.06 2.64 -5.05
C SER A 15 3.52 2.74 -5.41
N CYS A 16 4.31 3.34 -4.54
CA CYS A 16 5.75 3.34 -4.69
C CYS A 16 6.46 3.23 -3.34
N VAL A 17 7.71 2.86 -3.39
CA VAL A 17 8.57 2.73 -2.21
C VAL A 17 9.86 3.50 -2.41
N SER A 18 10.31 4.15 -1.37
CA SER A 18 11.53 4.96 -1.37
C SER A 18 12.42 4.66 -0.18
N VAL A 19 13.68 5.00 -0.31
CA VAL A 19 14.69 4.88 0.74
C VAL A 19 15.66 6.05 0.63
N MET A 20 16.33 6.37 1.72
CA MET A 20 17.42 7.34 1.68
C MET A 20 18.71 6.65 1.25
N GLU A 21 19.34 7.17 0.22
CA GLU A 21 20.71 6.82 -0.17
C GLU A 21 21.60 8.04 0.05
N GLY A 22 22.47 7.96 1.03
CA GLY A 22 23.22 9.14 1.47
C GLY A 22 22.26 10.21 2.00
N ASN A 23 22.25 11.38 1.35
CA ASN A 23 21.39 12.50 1.70
C ASN A 23 20.19 12.68 0.75
N GLU A 24 19.99 11.74 -0.17
CA GLU A 24 18.99 11.84 -1.23
C GLU A 24 17.93 10.76 -1.10
N PRO A 25 16.65 11.09 -1.18
CA PRO A 25 15.60 10.08 -1.29
C PRO A 25 15.61 9.47 -2.68
N VAL A 26 15.47 8.16 -2.73
CA VAL A 26 15.46 7.41 -3.99
C VAL A 26 14.19 6.57 -4.05
N VAL A 27 13.43 6.73 -5.12
CA VAL A 27 12.30 5.83 -5.40
C VAL A 27 12.86 4.55 -6.00
N ILE A 28 12.56 3.44 -5.35
CA ILE A 28 13.10 2.15 -5.72
C ILE A 28 12.36 1.58 -6.93
N PRO A 29 13.06 1.20 -8.02
CA PRO A 29 12.40 0.54 -9.14
C PRO A 29 11.97 -0.88 -8.75
N ASN A 30 10.83 -1.32 -9.29
CA ASN A 30 10.36 -2.69 -9.12
C ASN A 30 11.08 -3.66 -10.07
N SER A 31 10.74 -4.94 -10.01
CA SER A 31 11.34 -5.98 -10.86
C SER A 31 11.14 -5.75 -12.37
N GLU A 32 10.22 -4.90 -12.76
CA GLU A 32 9.96 -4.52 -14.15
C GLU A 32 10.66 -3.21 -14.55
N GLY A 33 11.49 -2.66 -13.65
CA GLY A 33 12.21 -1.42 -13.88
C GLY A 33 11.38 -0.16 -13.73
N LYS A 34 10.15 -0.27 -13.23
CA LYS A 34 9.25 0.86 -13.03
C LYS A 34 9.31 1.35 -11.60
N ARG A 35 9.18 2.66 -11.40
CA ARG A 35 9.19 3.30 -10.08
C ARG A 35 7.84 3.29 -9.38
N THR A 36 6.77 3.00 -10.12
CA THR A 36 5.43 2.82 -9.53
C THR A 36 4.95 1.41 -9.81
N THR A 37 4.17 0.88 -8.87
CA THR A 37 3.54 -0.42 -8.98
C THR A 37 2.03 -0.22 -8.90
N PRO A 38 1.25 -0.69 -9.88
CA PRO A 38 -0.21 -0.59 -9.78
C PRO A 38 -0.73 -1.23 -8.50
N SER A 39 -1.61 -0.53 -7.80
CA SER A 39 -2.26 -1.00 -6.57
C SER A 39 -3.39 -1.98 -6.91
N VAL A 40 -3.02 -3.06 -7.60
CA VAL A 40 -3.94 -4.05 -8.16
C VAL A 40 -3.50 -5.45 -7.73
N ILE A 41 -4.45 -6.25 -7.32
CA ILE A 41 -4.22 -7.64 -6.91
C ILE A 41 -5.09 -8.54 -7.77
N GLY A 42 -4.47 -9.49 -8.46
CA GLY A 42 -5.14 -10.51 -9.24
C GLY A 42 -5.10 -11.85 -8.51
N PHE A 43 -6.27 -12.37 -8.21
CA PHE A 43 -6.39 -13.73 -7.66
C PHE A 43 -6.50 -14.71 -8.81
N ILE A 44 -5.72 -15.78 -8.74
CA ILE A 44 -5.75 -16.88 -9.69
C ILE A 44 -6.13 -18.17 -8.97
N ASP A 45 -6.40 -19.21 -9.74
CA ASP A 45 -6.77 -20.50 -9.17
C ASP A 45 -5.66 -21.03 -8.25
N ASN A 46 -6.02 -21.82 -7.24
CA ASN A 46 -5.11 -22.38 -6.23
C ASN A 46 -4.59 -21.37 -5.19
N GLY A 47 -5.27 -20.22 -5.04
CA GLY A 47 -4.92 -19.22 -4.02
C GLY A 47 -3.69 -18.38 -4.33
N GLU A 48 -3.10 -18.54 -5.51
CA GLU A 48 -2.00 -17.70 -5.95
C GLU A 48 -2.48 -16.28 -6.30
N ARG A 49 -1.58 -15.32 -6.19
CA ARG A 49 -1.87 -13.91 -6.40
C ARG A 49 -0.81 -13.27 -7.27
N LYS A 50 -1.27 -12.32 -8.09
CA LYS A 50 -0.40 -11.41 -8.83
C LYS A 50 -0.61 -10.02 -8.28
N ILE A 51 0.44 -9.21 -8.24
CA ILE A 51 0.38 -7.83 -7.74
C ILE A 51 1.07 -6.92 -8.73
N GLY A 52 0.46 -5.77 -9.00
CA GLY A 52 1.01 -4.78 -9.92
C GLY A 52 0.60 -4.99 -11.36
N ASP A 53 1.53 -4.78 -12.29
CA ASP A 53 1.25 -4.88 -13.73
C ASP A 53 0.68 -6.23 -14.17
N PRO A 54 1.18 -7.38 -13.68
CA PRO A 54 0.57 -8.65 -14.03
C PRO A 54 -0.90 -8.77 -13.60
N ALA A 55 -1.23 -8.23 -12.44
CA ALA A 55 -2.61 -8.21 -11.95
C ALA A 55 -3.48 -7.28 -12.80
N LYS A 56 -2.95 -6.12 -13.16
CA LYS A 56 -3.65 -5.16 -14.00
C LYS A 56 -3.98 -5.75 -15.37
N ARG A 57 -3.05 -6.49 -15.96
CA ARG A 57 -3.29 -7.19 -17.24
C ARG A 57 -4.40 -8.22 -17.12
N GLN A 58 -4.53 -8.91 -15.99
CA GLN A 58 -5.57 -9.91 -15.74
C GLN A 58 -6.98 -9.29 -15.67
N ALA A 59 -7.10 -8.01 -15.39
CA ALA A 59 -8.39 -7.35 -15.18
C ALA A 59 -9.33 -7.49 -16.41
N ILE A 60 -8.78 -7.61 -17.60
CA ILE A 60 -9.54 -7.75 -18.84
C ILE A 60 -10.21 -9.13 -18.93
N THR A 61 -9.47 -10.18 -18.56
CA THR A 61 -9.92 -11.57 -18.69
C THR A 61 -10.57 -12.12 -17.42
N ASN A 62 -10.26 -11.54 -16.26
CA ASN A 62 -10.74 -12.02 -14.98
C ASN A 62 -11.11 -10.88 -14.03
N PRO A 63 -12.10 -10.05 -14.42
CA PRO A 63 -12.43 -8.83 -13.67
C PRO A 63 -12.98 -9.09 -12.26
N THR A 64 -13.71 -10.20 -12.05
CA THR A 64 -14.30 -10.50 -10.74
C THR A 64 -13.29 -10.95 -9.70
N LYS A 65 -12.08 -11.30 -10.14
CA LYS A 65 -10.97 -11.72 -9.27
C LYS A 65 -9.80 -10.74 -9.29
N THR A 66 -10.01 -9.54 -9.81
CA THR A 66 -8.99 -8.49 -9.86
C THR A 66 -9.44 -7.32 -9.00
N VAL A 67 -8.74 -7.10 -7.91
CA VAL A 67 -9.09 -6.08 -6.92
C VAL A 67 -8.22 -4.84 -7.11
N PHE A 68 -8.87 -3.70 -7.22
CA PHE A 68 -8.22 -2.39 -7.35
C PHE A 68 -9.00 -1.35 -6.55
N SER A 69 -8.42 -0.19 -6.34
CA SER A 69 -9.01 0.93 -5.57
C SER A 69 -9.40 0.53 -4.14
N ILE A 70 -8.72 -0.43 -3.55
CA ILE A 70 -9.04 -0.92 -2.21
C ILE A 70 -8.89 0.17 -1.14
N LYS A 71 -8.04 1.15 -1.39
CA LYS A 71 -7.84 2.28 -0.48
C LYS A 71 -9.14 3.02 -0.16
N ARG A 72 -10.07 3.03 -1.10
CA ARG A 72 -11.38 3.68 -0.93
C ARG A 72 -12.29 2.97 0.09
N PHE A 73 -11.97 1.73 0.40
CA PHE A 73 -12.73 0.92 1.37
C PHE A 73 -12.07 0.90 2.76
N MET A 74 -10.86 1.43 2.89
CA MET A 74 -10.09 1.41 4.13
C MET A 74 -10.74 2.26 5.21
N GLY A 75 -11.00 1.64 6.38
CA GLY A 75 -11.55 2.35 7.53
C GLY A 75 -12.96 2.91 7.35
N GLU A 76 -13.67 2.46 6.33
CA GLU A 76 -15.03 2.90 6.02
C GLU A 76 -16.07 1.89 6.47
N THR A 77 -17.31 2.36 6.67
CA THR A 77 -18.45 1.48 6.95
C THR A 77 -19.12 1.07 5.65
N TYR A 78 -19.60 -0.17 5.59
CA TYR A 78 -20.25 -0.74 4.40
C TYR A 78 -21.40 0.14 3.86
N ASP A 79 -22.25 0.65 4.75
CA ASP A 79 -23.44 1.42 4.36
C ASP A 79 -23.11 2.73 3.64
N ARG A 80 -21.89 3.25 3.82
CA ARG A 80 -21.46 4.50 3.17
C ARG A 80 -20.81 4.26 1.82
N LEU A 81 -20.66 3.01 1.39
CA LEU A 81 -19.85 2.63 0.24
C LEU A 81 -20.67 2.21 -0.98
N ALA A 82 -21.98 2.48 -1.00
CA ALA A 82 -22.84 2.05 -2.10
C ALA A 82 -22.33 2.50 -3.48
N ASN A 83 -21.86 3.74 -3.60
CA ASN A 83 -21.33 4.26 -4.86
C ASN A 83 -20.03 3.60 -5.27
N GLU A 84 -19.10 3.40 -4.33
CA GLU A 84 -17.83 2.74 -4.57
C GLU A 84 -18.04 1.29 -4.96
N ILE A 85 -18.92 0.59 -4.26
CA ILE A 85 -19.25 -0.81 -4.53
C ILE A 85 -19.84 -0.99 -5.93
N SER A 86 -20.69 -0.05 -6.36
CA SER A 86 -21.31 -0.11 -7.68
C SER A 86 -20.32 0.06 -8.84
N ARG A 87 -19.14 0.61 -8.58
CA ARG A 87 -18.12 0.93 -9.59
C ARG A 87 -17.09 -0.17 -9.79
N VAL A 88 -17.11 -1.20 -8.98
CA VAL A 88 -16.09 -2.26 -9.05
C VAL A 88 -16.72 -3.58 -9.53
N PRO A 89 -15.98 -4.37 -10.33
CA PRO A 89 -16.50 -5.64 -10.83
C PRO A 89 -16.38 -6.79 -9.83
N TYR A 90 -15.54 -6.65 -8.82
CA TYR A 90 -15.40 -7.65 -7.78
C TYR A 90 -16.49 -7.49 -6.72
N LYS A 91 -16.79 -8.57 -6.02
CA LYS A 91 -17.88 -8.60 -5.04
C LYS A 91 -17.42 -8.05 -3.69
N VAL A 92 -18.17 -7.06 -3.19
CA VAL A 92 -17.97 -6.50 -1.85
C VAL A 92 -19.22 -6.78 -1.03
N VAL A 93 -19.03 -7.37 0.14
CA VAL A 93 -20.13 -7.76 1.04
C VAL A 93 -19.95 -7.11 2.40
N ARG A 94 -21.04 -7.08 3.18
CA ARG A 94 -21.01 -6.59 4.55
C ARG A 94 -20.36 -7.65 5.44
N GLY A 95 -19.32 -7.27 6.17
CA GLY A 95 -18.72 -8.10 7.21
C GLY A 95 -19.12 -7.65 8.62
N ASP A 96 -18.43 -8.16 9.60
CA ASP A 96 -18.64 -7.82 11.01
C ASP A 96 -18.51 -6.32 11.24
N ASN A 97 -19.29 -5.79 12.17
CA ASN A 97 -19.28 -4.36 12.55
C ASN A 97 -19.57 -3.41 11.39
N ASN A 98 -20.38 -3.85 10.42
CA ASN A 98 -20.73 -3.04 9.26
C ASN A 98 -19.49 -2.57 8.46
N THR A 99 -18.52 -3.46 8.31
CA THR A 99 -17.30 -3.20 7.57
C THR A 99 -17.32 -3.91 6.22
N PRO A 100 -16.69 -3.36 5.17
CA PRO A 100 -16.66 -4.02 3.86
C PRO A 100 -15.72 -5.22 3.86
N ARG A 101 -16.08 -6.24 3.08
CA ARG A 101 -15.23 -7.39 2.79
C ARG A 101 -15.24 -7.66 1.30
N VAL A 102 -14.10 -8.00 0.75
CA VAL A 102 -13.99 -8.46 -0.64
C VAL A 102 -14.16 -9.97 -0.65
N ASP A 103 -15.13 -10.45 -1.41
CA ASP A 103 -15.43 -11.87 -1.55
C ASP A 103 -14.77 -12.41 -2.81
N ILE A 104 -13.78 -13.29 -2.64
CA ILE A 104 -13.12 -13.99 -3.73
C ILE A 104 -13.37 -15.49 -3.55
N ASP A 105 -14.24 -16.05 -4.36
CA ASP A 105 -14.61 -17.47 -4.33
C ASP A 105 -15.04 -17.95 -2.94
N GLY A 106 -15.79 -17.11 -2.22
CA GLY A 106 -16.30 -17.43 -0.88
C GLY A 106 -15.34 -17.09 0.25
N ARG A 107 -14.10 -16.73 -0.03
CA ARG A 107 -13.19 -16.23 0.99
C ARG A 107 -13.32 -14.71 1.12
N LEU A 108 -13.50 -14.25 2.35
CA LEU A 108 -13.70 -12.84 2.66
C LEU A 108 -12.38 -12.20 3.11
N TYR A 109 -12.01 -11.12 2.44
CA TYR A 109 -10.80 -10.36 2.77
C TYR A 109 -11.18 -8.98 3.28
N THR A 110 -10.52 -8.52 4.34
CA THR A 110 -10.64 -7.12 4.76
C THR A 110 -9.88 -6.21 3.79
N PRO A 111 -10.24 -4.92 3.69
CA PRO A 111 -9.42 -3.97 2.95
C PRO A 111 -7.98 -3.90 3.46
N GLN A 112 -7.76 -4.07 4.77
CA GLN A 112 -6.43 -4.12 5.37
C GLN A 112 -5.62 -5.31 4.85
N GLU A 113 -6.24 -6.49 4.75
CA GLU A 113 -5.57 -7.68 4.22
C GLU A 113 -5.19 -7.51 2.75
N ILE A 114 -6.07 -6.93 1.94
CA ILE A 114 -5.78 -6.64 0.53
C ILE A 114 -4.66 -5.61 0.41
N SER A 115 -4.74 -4.53 1.17
CA SER A 115 -3.70 -3.49 1.18
C SER A 115 -2.36 -4.06 1.66
N ALA A 116 -2.38 -4.98 2.62
CA ALA A 116 -1.18 -5.65 3.10
C ALA A 116 -0.46 -6.43 1.99
N MET A 117 -1.18 -6.99 1.04
CA MET A 117 -0.59 -7.67 -0.11
C MET A 117 0.23 -6.72 -0.98
N ILE A 118 -0.29 -5.51 -1.18
CA ILE A 118 0.42 -4.45 -1.90
C ILE A 118 1.67 -4.01 -1.11
N LEU A 119 1.51 -3.81 0.20
CA LEU A 119 2.61 -3.41 1.08
C LEU A 119 3.71 -4.47 1.16
N GLN A 120 3.35 -5.76 1.13
CA GLN A 120 4.31 -6.85 1.05
C GLN A 120 5.11 -6.79 -0.25
N LYS A 121 4.48 -6.45 -1.36
CA LYS A 121 5.17 -6.25 -2.64
C LYS A 121 6.15 -5.09 -2.56
N MET A 122 5.78 -3.99 -1.91
CA MET A 122 6.67 -2.84 -1.71
C MET A 122 7.85 -3.20 -0.79
N LYS A 123 7.58 -3.93 0.28
CA LYS A 123 8.61 -4.43 1.18
C LYS A 123 9.61 -5.31 0.44
N LYS A 124 9.13 -6.27 -0.34
CA LYS A 124 9.96 -7.17 -1.13
C LYS A 124 10.79 -6.41 -2.17
N THR A 125 10.20 -5.47 -2.85
CA THR A 125 10.89 -4.60 -3.82
C THR A 125 12.05 -3.86 -3.14
N ALA A 126 11.83 -3.31 -1.96
CA ALA A 126 12.87 -2.64 -1.20
C ALA A 126 13.98 -3.60 -0.74
N GLU A 127 13.61 -4.77 -0.27
CA GLU A 127 14.57 -5.79 0.20
C GLU A 127 15.46 -6.29 -0.94
N GLU A 128 14.90 -6.51 -2.11
CA GLU A 128 15.66 -6.93 -3.29
C GLU A 128 16.65 -5.84 -3.74
N TYR A 129 16.22 -4.59 -3.71
CA TYR A 129 17.07 -3.46 -4.07
C TYR A 129 18.21 -3.25 -3.06
N LEU A 130 17.88 -3.31 -1.78
CA LEU A 130 18.84 -3.06 -0.70
C LEU A 130 19.73 -4.26 -0.38
N GLY A 131 19.34 -5.47 -0.79
CA GLY A 131 20.05 -6.69 -0.46
C GLY A 131 19.99 -7.09 1.00
N THR A 132 19.00 -6.59 1.73
CA THR A 132 18.81 -6.86 3.17
C THR A 132 17.34 -6.83 3.54
N SER A 133 17.01 -7.39 4.71
CA SER A 133 15.64 -7.37 5.23
C SER A 133 15.24 -5.95 5.62
N VAL A 134 13.97 -5.63 5.43
CA VAL A 134 13.35 -4.38 5.85
C VAL A 134 12.24 -4.69 6.83
N SER A 135 12.25 -4.04 7.99
CA SER A 135 11.25 -4.25 9.04
C SER A 135 10.45 -3.01 9.39
N GLU A 136 10.92 -1.82 9.03
CA GLU A 136 10.32 -0.55 9.45
C GLU A 136 9.92 0.30 8.25
N ALA A 137 8.77 0.95 8.36
CA ALA A 137 8.25 1.80 7.29
C ALA A 137 7.51 3.01 7.83
N VAL A 138 7.51 4.06 7.01
CA VAL A 138 6.61 5.20 7.11
C VAL A 138 5.65 5.08 5.94
N ILE A 139 4.36 5.19 6.19
CA ILE A 139 3.32 5.04 5.16
C ILE A 139 2.57 6.36 5.01
N THR A 140 2.35 6.78 3.77
CA THR A 140 1.60 7.99 3.49
C THR A 140 0.10 7.74 3.40
N VAL A 141 -0.65 8.75 3.80
CA VAL A 141 -2.11 8.78 3.66
C VAL A 141 -2.53 10.18 3.17
N PRO A 142 -3.69 10.30 2.53
CA PRO A 142 -4.24 11.61 2.22
C PRO A 142 -4.48 12.42 3.49
N ALA A 143 -4.31 13.74 3.40
CA ALA A 143 -4.54 14.64 4.55
C ALA A 143 -5.97 14.55 5.09
N TYR A 144 -6.94 14.22 4.23
CA TYR A 144 -8.35 14.09 4.62
C TYR A 144 -8.69 12.76 5.34
N PHE A 145 -7.77 11.82 5.43
CA PHE A 145 -8.02 10.58 6.16
C PHE A 145 -8.31 10.86 7.63
N ASN A 146 -9.36 10.22 8.14
CA ASN A 146 -9.71 10.26 9.56
C ASN A 146 -8.90 9.22 10.35
N ASP A 147 -9.11 9.18 11.66
CA ASP A 147 -8.38 8.26 12.55
C ASP A 147 -8.64 6.79 12.23
N ALA A 148 -9.86 6.43 11.86
CA ALA A 148 -10.21 5.07 11.48
C ALA A 148 -9.46 4.61 10.23
N GLN A 149 -9.35 5.48 9.23
CA GLN A 149 -8.63 5.20 7.99
C GLN A 149 -7.12 5.11 8.22
N ARG A 150 -6.58 5.95 9.08
CA ARG A 150 -5.16 5.93 9.49
C ARG A 150 -4.84 4.66 10.28
N GLN A 151 -5.71 4.27 11.19
CA GLN A 151 -5.55 3.03 11.94
C GLN A 151 -5.62 1.80 11.02
N ALA A 152 -6.53 1.78 10.06
CA ALA A 152 -6.63 0.70 9.08
C ALA A 152 -5.35 0.58 8.23
N THR A 153 -4.76 1.72 7.85
CA THR A 153 -3.49 1.74 7.10
C THR A 153 -2.35 1.18 7.95
N LYS A 154 -2.29 1.53 9.22
CA LYS A 154 -1.30 0.98 10.15
C LYS A 154 -1.46 -0.53 10.30
N GLU A 155 -2.69 -1.00 10.47
CA GLU A 155 -2.99 -2.43 10.55
C GLU A 155 -2.54 -3.19 9.30
N ALA A 156 -2.78 -2.61 8.11
CA ALA A 156 -2.32 -3.19 6.86
C ALA A 156 -0.80 -3.34 6.83
N GLY A 157 -0.07 -2.35 7.31
CA GLY A 157 1.39 -2.41 7.43
C GLY A 157 1.85 -3.52 8.37
N GLU A 158 1.18 -3.66 9.49
CA GLU A 158 1.48 -4.72 10.47
C GLU A 158 1.21 -6.12 9.89
N ILE A 159 0.10 -6.29 9.19
CA ILE A 159 -0.23 -7.55 8.49
C ILE A 159 0.85 -7.88 7.46
N ALA A 160 1.38 -6.88 6.79
CA ALA A 160 2.46 -7.03 5.81
C ALA A 160 3.82 -7.38 6.43
N GLY A 161 3.94 -7.38 7.74
CA GLY A 161 5.19 -7.66 8.44
C GLY A 161 6.08 -6.44 8.63
N LEU A 162 5.48 -5.24 8.64
CA LEU A 162 6.20 -3.99 8.85
C LEU A 162 5.86 -3.40 10.22
N THR A 163 6.87 -2.86 10.89
CA THR A 163 6.65 -1.95 12.00
C THR A 163 6.42 -0.57 11.42
N VAL A 164 5.19 -0.08 11.52
CA VAL A 164 4.82 1.23 10.98
C VAL A 164 5.21 2.30 11.98
N LYS A 165 6.25 3.04 11.68
CA LYS A 165 6.80 4.06 12.57
C LYS A 165 5.93 5.32 12.60
N ARG A 166 5.39 5.67 11.44
CA ARG A 166 4.51 6.82 11.30
C ARG A 166 3.54 6.63 10.15
N ILE A 167 2.36 7.20 10.31
CA ILE A 167 1.40 7.45 9.24
C ILE A 167 1.44 8.96 9.00
N VAL A 168 1.74 9.38 7.78
CA VAL A 168 1.98 10.78 7.47
C VAL A 168 1.18 11.23 6.27
N ASN A 169 0.93 12.53 6.17
CA ASN A 169 0.23 13.10 5.03
C ASN A 169 1.16 13.13 3.81
N GLU A 170 0.60 12.84 2.65
CA GLU A 170 1.29 13.04 1.38
C GLU A 170 1.60 14.53 1.20
N PRO A 171 2.76 14.90 0.67
CA PRO A 171 3.91 14.14 0.19
C PRO A 171 5.12 14.13 1.14
N THR A 172 4.92 14.21 2.43
CA THR A 172 5.99 14.38 3.41
C THR A 172 6.71 13.08 3.79
N ALA A 173 6.30 11.93 3.24
CA ALA A 173 6.83 10.62 3.62
C ALA A 173 8.34 10.50 3.44
N ALA A 174 8.88 10.99 2.33
CA ALA A 174 10.31 10.93 2.06
C ALA A 174 11.10 11.74 3.08
N ALA A 175 10.61 12.93 3.45
CA ALA A 175 11.25 13.79 4.44
C ALA A 175 11.22 13.17 5.85
N LEU A 176 10.12 12.49 6.19
CA LEU A 176 9.99 11.82 7.48
C LEU A 176 10.79 10.54 7.55
N ALA A 177 10.87 9.78 6.47
CA ALA A 177 11.76 8.63 6.38
C ALA A 177 13.22 9.07 6.58
N TYR A 178 13.61 10.21 6.00
CA TYR A 178 14.92 10.81 6.21
C TYR A 178 15.14 11.18 7.68
N GLY A 179 14.19 11.85 8.30
CA GLY A 179 14.30 12.28 9.69
C GLY A 179 14.35 11.13 10.69
N LEU A 180 13.74 9.99 10.37
CA LEU A 180 13.77 8.78 11.20
C LEU A 180 15.07 8.00 11.02
N ASP A 181 15.63 7.98 9.80
CA ASP A 181 16.87 7.29 9.48
C ASP A 181 18.11 8.06 10.00
N LYS A 182 18.01 9.38 9.99
CA LYS A 182 19.07 10.27 10.47
C LYS A 182 18.48 11.20 11.52
N SER A 183 18.81 11.07 12.76
CA SER A 183 18.49 12.06 13.79
C SER A 183 19.23 13.37 13.50
N ASN A 184 18.94 13.99 12.37
CA ASN A 184 19.69 15.12 11.84
C ASN A 184 18.88 16.42 11.89
N LYS A 185 19.52 17.47 12.40
CA LYS A 185 18.92 18.79 12.57
C LYS A 185 18.81 19.58 11.25
N ASP A 186 19.53 19.18 10.22
CA ASP A 186 19.61 19.89 8.92
C ASP A 186 18.84 19.19 7.81
N MET A 187 17.61 18.80 8.10
CA MET A 187 16.76 18.16 7.11
C MET A 187 16.40 19.09 5.97
N LYS A 188 16.80 18.73 4.75
CA LYS A 188 16.17 19.28 3.55
C LYS A 188 14.89 18.50 3.30
N ILE A 189 13.78 19.21 3.28
CA ILE A 189 12.49 18.62 2.94
C ILE A 189 12.44 18.42 1.44
N VAL A 190 12.42 17.17 1.01
CA VAL A 190 12.20 16.81 -0.38
C VAL A 190 10.82 16.19 -0.48
N VAL A 191 9.99 16.80 -1.29
CA VAL A 191 8.63 16.36 -1.54
C VAL A 191 8.63 15.47 -2.77
N PHE A 192 8.13 14.23 -2.67
CA PHE A 192 7.91 13.39 -3.79
C PHE A 192 6.43 13.09 -3.87
N ASP A 193 5.90 13.22 -5.05
CA ASP A 193 4.58 12.75 -5.38
C ASP A 193 4.73 11.62 -6.39
N CYS A 194 4.32 10.42 -5.98
CA CYS A 194 4.27 9.27 -6.87
C CYS A 194 2.95 9.22 -7.65
N GLY A 195 2.25 10.30 -7.62
CA GLY A 195 0.91 10.54 -8.06
C GLY A 195 0.35 9.77 -9.24
N GLY A 196 -0.91 9.65 -9.26
CA GLY A 196 -1.69 9.08 -10.32
C GLY A 196 -3.14 9.07 -9.97
#